data_50c5c6d5595bbee3367f4065ed021317
#
_entry.id   50c5c6d5595bbee3367f4065ed021317
#
_cell.length_a   1.000
_cell.length_b   1.000
_cell.length_c   1.000
_cell.angle_alpha   90.00
_cell.angle_beta   90.00
_cell.angle_gamma   90.00
#
_symmetry.space_group_name_H-M   'P 1'
#
loop_
_entity.id
_entity.type
_entity.pdbx_description
1 polymer ?
#
loop_
_entity_poly.entity_id
_entity_poly.type
_entity_poly.pdbx_seq_one_letter_code
_entity_poly.pdbx_strand_id
1 'polypeptide(L)'
;MSREFRIYINISPEKKSTHSNAKLLQTKGISLGYVQAKGSLSYPDDWSKKSEDTELKPHLSTIDALNLSMQLNEMFLIHKYNLDNVDREHMWLKKYSISAGNTPYENLDAFEIYTICKETVSQVSINSSVSVFESKIGALKVYCEIEHKIKQAAKTDYEFFYVDGEDILGKSESRYYGMGYKYSDYDVFNLKIDYKNEKIENGVRINRVKETPIGIEGFYRPSISMIDSIILGGQLSQALLYNIDQVEREDTGTLWMRKVTMENENPSKQNKEFVAETHITNAKIINMRGSLWRKADIYSNFNGIICNYSLAYELPKEKVQGGKI
;
A
#
# COMPACT_ATOMS: atom_id res chain seq x y z
N MET A 1 -30.53 -11.34 13.19
CA MET A 1 -31.08 -10.65 12.00
C MET A 1 -29.91 -10.08 11.21
N SER A 2 -29.53 -10.71 10.12
CA SER A 2 -28.50 -10.18 9.22
C SER A 2 -29.12 -9.06 8.39
N ARG A 3 -28.71 -7.83 8.60
CA ARG A 3 -29.01 -6.74 7.67
C ARG A 3 -28.03 -6.89 6.48
N GLU A 4 -28.53 -7.16 5.30
CA GLU A 4 -27.76 -6.99 4.06
C GLU A 4 -27.54 -5.49 3.86
N PHE A 5 -26.35 -5.02 4.20
CA PHE A 5 -25.90 -3.70 3.78
C PHE A 5 -25.21 -3.86 2.43
N ARG A 6 -25.78 -3.33 1.38
CA ARG A 6 -25.05 -3.06 0.13
C ARG A 6 -24.23 -1.79 0.34
N ILE A 7 -23.05 -1.94 0.94
CA ILE A 7 -22.05 -0.89 0.87
C ILE A 7 -21.43 -1.02 -0.52
N TYR A 8 -21.86 -0.17 -1.45
CA TYR A 8 -21.15 0.00 -2.70
C TYR A 8 -19.89 0.80 -2.37
N ILE A 9 -18.78 0.12 -2.12
CA ILE A 9 -17.46 0.73 -2.17
C ILE A 9 -17.16 0.86 -3.67
N ASN A 10 -17.84 1.80 -4.31
CA ASN A 10 -17.60 2.12 -5.71
C ASN A 10 -16.45 3.14 -5.74
N ILE A 11 -15.23 2.64 -5.88
CA ILE A 11 -14.08 3.49 -6.22
C ILE A 11 -14.10 3.59 -7.74
N SER A 12 -15.05 4.39 -8.27
CA SER A 12 -15.16 4.60 -9.72
C SER A 12 -13.96 5.38 -10.26
N PRO A 13 -13.62 5.21 -11.55
CA PRO A 13 -12.57 5.95 -12.23
C PRO A 13 -12.72 7.48 -12.13
N GLU A 14 -13.94 7.96 -12.01
CA GLU A 14 -14.25 9.39 -11.87
C GLU A 14 -13.89 9.97 -10.48
N LYS A 15 -13.74 9.12 -9.45
CA LYS A 15 -13.26 9.49 -8.12
C LYS A 15 -11.75 9.22 -7.90
N LYS A 16 -10.99 8.99 -8.97
CA LYS A 16 -9.53 8.73 -8.92
C LYS A 16 -8.68 9.93 -8.49
N SER A 17 -9.29 11.04 -8.20
CA SER A 17 -8.64 12.23 -7.65
C SER A 17 -8.06 12.04 -6.24
N THR A 18 -8.35 10.91 -5.57
CA THR A 18 -7.92 10.71 -4.17
C THR A 18 -6.48 10.20 -4.00
N HIS A 19 -5.80 9.79 -5.07
CA HIS A 19 -4.43 9.27 -4.99
C HIS A 19 -3.41 10.28 -5.50
N SER A 20 -2.26 10.35 -4.81
CA SER A 20 -1.14 11.21 -5.19
C SER A 20 -0.54 10.86 -6.56
N ASN A 21 0.09 11.84 -7.19
CA ASN A 21 1.04 11.61 -8.28
C ASN A 21 2.45 11.57 -7.68
N ALA A 22 3.03 10.38 -7.61
CA ALA A 22 4.36 10.16 -7.06
C ALA A 22 5.42 10.17 -8.16
N LYS A 23 6.51 10.91 -7.96
CA LYS A 23 7.65 10.98 -8.88
C LYS A 23 8.97 10.73 -8.16
N LEU A 24 9.91 10.09 -8.85
CA LEU A 24 11.31 9.95 -8.46
C LEU A 24 12.16 10.92 -9.27
N LEU A 25 12.86 11.81 -8.59
CA LEU A 25 13.72 12.82 -9.20
C LEU A 25 15.16 12.65 -8.68
N GLN A 26 16.15 13.01 -9.51
CA GLN A 26 17.56 13.03 -9.13
C GLN A 26 18.00 11.73 -8.44
N THR A 27 17.62 10.59 -9.06
CA THR A 27 17.97 9.28 -8.51
C THR A 27 19.44 8.98 -8.76
N LYS A 28 20.14 8.60 -7.71
CA LYS A 28 21.52 8.11 -7.77
C LYS A 28 21.66 6.83 -6.98
N GLY A 29 22.55 5.96 -7.41
CA GLY A 29 22.79 4.71 -6.71
C GLY A 29 24.20 4.20 -6.92
N ILE A 30 24.59 3.29 -6.05
CA ILE A 30 25.83 2.54 -6.13
C ILE A 30 25.43 1.07 -6.18
N SER A 31 25.99 0.32 -7.11
CA SER A 31 25.70 -1.11 -7.28
C SER A 31 25.99 -1.98 -6.03
N LEU A 32 26.65 -1.40 -5.04
CA LEU A 32 26.95 -2.01 -3.72
C LEU A 32 25.76 -2.13 -2.78
N GLY A 33 24.54 -1.72 -3.18
CA GLY A 33 23.35 -1.98 -2.36
C GLY A 33 22.55 -0.75 -1.93
N TYR A 34 22.78 0.41 -2.51
CA TYR A 34 22.14 1.67 -2.11
C TYR A 34 21.59 2.45 -3.30
N VAL A 35 20.35 2.92 -3.18
CA VAL A 35 19.74 3.88 -4.11
C VAL A 35 19.09 5.01 -3.31
N GLN A 36 19.35 6.23 -3.72
CA GLN A 36 18.77 7.45 -3.15
C GLN A 36 18.11 8.28 -4.24
N ALA A 37 17.00 8.93 -3.90
CA ALA A 37 16.31 9.87 -4.79
C ALA A 37 15.64 10.99 -4.00
N LYS A 38 15.11 11.97 -4.72
CA LYS A 38 14.11 12.89 -4.20
C LYS A 38 12.73 12.41 -4.62
N GLY A 39 11.85 12.20 -3.65
CA GLY A 39 10.43 11.94 -3.88
C GLY A 39 9.66 13.24 -3.99
N SER A 40 8.68 13.28 -4.87
CA SER A 40 7.70 14.37 -4.98
C SER A 40 6.30 13.78 -5.07
N LEU A 41 5.35 14.35 -4.35
CA LEU A 41 3.95 13.95 -4.35
C LEU A 41 3.06 15.16 -4.56
N SER A 42 2.11 15.05 -5.47
CA SER A 42 1.02 16.01 -5.61
C SER A 42 -0.31 15.32 -5.44
N TYR A 43 -1.19 15.92 -4.67
CA TYR A 43 -2.56 15.44 -4.48
C TYR A 43 -3.53 16.37 -5.22
N PRO A 44 -4.68 15.88 -5.66
CA PRO A 44 -5.74 16.72 -6.20
C PRO A 44 -6.37 17.59 -5.11
N ASP A 45 -6.95 18.71 -5.50
CA ASP A 45 -7.51 19.72 -4.58
C ASP A 45 -8.68 19.19 -3.74
N ASP A 46 -9.36 18.16 -4.21
CA ASP A 46 -10.47 17.50 -3.52
C ASP A 46 -10.06 16.25 -2.70
N TRP A 47 -8.74 16.09 -2.48
CA TRP A 47 -8.22 14.95 -1.71
C TRP A 47 -8.82 14.90 -0.31
N SER A 48 -9.40 13.74 0.03
CA SER A 48 -9.88 13.41 1.38
C SER A 48 -10.84 14.41 2.02
N LYS A 49 -11.64 15.13 1.22
CA LYS A 49 -12.73 15.96 1.75
C LYS A 49 -13.75 15.07 2.46
N LYS A 50 -14.05 15.41 3.72
CA LYS A 50 -15.07 14.72 4.54
C LYS A 50 -16.39 15.47 4.53
N SER A 51 -16.34 16.79 4.54
CA SER A 51 -17.44 17.73 4.43
C SER A 51 -16.96 18.98 3.72
N GLU A 52 -17.87 19.90 3.35
CA GLU A 52 -17.51 21.16 2.72
C GLU A 52 -16.57 22.02 3.60
N ASP A 53 -16.65 21.87 4.92
CA ASP A 53 -15.91 22.67 5.92
C ASP A 53 -14.66 21.97 6.49
N THR A 54 -14.41 20.69 6.16
CA THR A 54 -13.29 19.95 6.73
C THR A 54 -12.26 19.56 5.68
N GLU A 55 -11.24 20.39 5.52
CA GLU A 55 -10.10 20.11 4.66
C GLU A 55 -9.02 19.36 5.45
N LEU A 56 -8.72 18.13 5.03
CA LEU A 56 -7.61 17.36 5.59
C LEU A 56 -6.33 17.71 4.84
N LYS A 57 -5.28 18.04 5.57
CA LYS A 57 -3.98 18.34 4.97
C LYS A 57 -3.35 17.10 4.34
N PRO A 58 -2.97 17.15 3.05
CA PRO A 58 -2.29 16.04 2.39
C PRO A 58 -1.00 15.66 3.11
N HIS A 59 -0.74 14.37 3.19
CA HIS A 59 0.45 13.82 3.82
C HIS A 59 0.88 12.52 3.13
N LEU A 60 2.14 12.14 3.28
CA LEU A 60 2.70 10.92 2.74
C LEU A 60 1.93 9.70 3.27
N SER A 61 1.27 8.97 2.38
CA SER A 61 0.47 7.79 2.72
C SER A 61 1.28 6.50 2.71
N THR A 62 0.70 5.43 3.27
CA THR A 62 1.27 4.08 3.18
C THR A 62 1.32 3.55 1.75
N ILE A 63 0.38 3.94 0.90
CA ILE A 63 0.35 3.58 -0.52
C ILE A 63 1.49 4.27 -1.27
N ASP A 64 1.72 5.56 -1.01
CA ASP A 64 2.82 6.30 -1.63
C ASP A 64 4.18 5.72 -1.23
N ALA A 65 4.33 5.37 0.05
CA ALA A 65 5.56 4.78 0.56
C ALA A 65 5.84 3.41 -0.07
N LEU A 66 4.81 2.57 -0.25
CA LEU A 66 4.93 1.31 -0.97
C LEU A 66 5.32 1.56 -2.43
N ASN A 67 4.60 2.44 -3.12
CA ASN A 67 4.84 2.74 -4.52
C ASN A 67 6.28 3.27 -4.77
N LEU A 68 6.72 4.25 -3.99
CA LEU A 68 8.07 4.83 -4.11
C LEU A 68 9.16 3.82 -3.74
N SER A 69 8.98 3.03 -2.68
CA SER A 69 9.96 2.02 -2.29
C SER A 69 10.11 0.93 -3.37
N MET A 70 9.00 0.49 -3.99
CA MET A 70 9.06 -0.49 -5.07
C MET A 70 9.81 0.04 -6.29
N GLN A 71 9.62 1.30 -6.66
CA GLN A 71 10.36 1.93 -7.74
C GLN A 71 11.87 1.99 -7.46
N LEU A 72 12.28 2.38 -6.24
CA LEU A 72 13.70 2.39 -5.86
C LEU A 72 14.32 0.98 -5.87
N ASN A 73 13.59 0.00 -5.34
CA ASN A 73 14.04 -1.39 -5.29
C ASN A 73 14.16 -1.97 -6.71
N GLU A 74 13.23 -1.65 -7.59
CA GLU A 74 13.27 -2.05 -9.00
C GLU A 74 14.49 -1.46 -9.71
N MET A 75 14.79 -0.17 -9.52
CA MET A 75 16.00 0.46 -10.07
C MET A 75 17.27 -0.25 -9.61
N PHE A 76 17.35 -0.55 -8.31
CA PHE A 76 18.49 -1.31 -7.77
C PHE A 76 18.62 -2.67 -8.47
N LEU A 77 17.54 -3.45 -8.59
CA LEU A 77 17.56 -4.78 -9.17
C LEU A 77 17.91 -4.77 -10.65
N ILE A 78 17.40 -3.80 -11.42
CA ILE A 78 17.77 -3.59 -12.83
C ILE A 78 19.29 -3.44 -12.96
N HIS A 79 19.87 -2.55 -12.16
CA HIS A 79 21.28 -2.27 -12.24
C HIS A 79 22.16 -3.41 -11.73
N LYS A 80 21.79 -3.97 -10.58
CA LYS A 80 22.59 -5.02 -9.92
C LYS A 80 22.64 -6.30 -10.73
N TYR A 81 21.53 -6.67 -11.38
CA TYR A 81 21.38 -7.98 -12.05
C TYR A 81 21.14 -7.86 -13.55
N ASN A 82 21.26 -6.65 -14.11
CA ASN A 82 21.04 -6.37 -15.55
C ASN A 82 19.72 -6.95 -16.06
N LEU A 83 18.63 -6.70 -15.32
CA LEU A 83 17.30 -7.22 -15.64
C LEU A 83 16.68 -6.49 -16.82
N ASP A 84 16.18 -7.24 -17.80
CA ASP A 84 15.38 -6.71 -18.89
C ASP A 84 13.89 -6.60 -18.52
N ASN A 85 13.05 -6.12 -19.43
CA ASN A 85 11.62 -5.94 -19.16
C ASN A 85 10.92 -7.25 -18.82
N VAL A 86 11.28 -8.37 -19.46
CA VAL A 86 10.67 -9.68 -19.19
C VAL A 86 11.01 -10.15 -17.77
N ASP A 87 12.26 -9.95 -17.33
CA ASP A 87 12.64 -10.30 -15.97
C ASP A 87 11.91 -9.44 -14.94
N ARG A 88 11.76 -8.13 -15.21
CA ARG A 88 11.07 -7.17 -14.34
C ARG A 88 9.60 -7.52 -14.17
N GLU A 89 8.91 -7.91 -15.23
CA GLU A 89 7.50 -8.32 -15.20
C GLU A 89 7.24 -9.55 -14.31
N HIS A 90 8.25 -10.42 -14.19
CA HIS A 90 8.18 -11.63 -13.37
C HIS A 90 8.65 -11.43 -11.92
N MET A 91 9.19 -10.26 -11.59
CA MET A 91 9.45 -9.93 -10.19
C MET A 91 8.14 -9.80 -9.41
N TRP A 92 8.14 -10.14 -8.14
CA TRP A 92 6.98 -9.96 -7.29
C TRP A 92 7.33 -9.72 -5.83
N LEU A 93 6.45 -8.99 -5.15
CA LEU A 93 6.60 -8.61 -3.77
C LEU A 93 6.10 -9.73 -2.85
N LYS A 94 7.01 -10.39 -2.13
CA LYS A 94 6.69 -11.48 -1.19
C LYS A 94 6.25 -10.95 0.16
N LYS A 95 6.94 -9.93 0.65
CA LYS A 95 6.68 -9.36 1.96
C LYS A 95 6.85 -7.85 1.93
N TYR A 96 5.98 -7.20 2.65
CA TYR A 96 6.02 -5.76 2.87
C TYR A 96 5.70 -5.44 4.31
N SER A 97 6.46 -4.54 4.91
CA SER A 97 6.14 -3.98 6.20
C SER A 97 6.44 -2.49 6.22
N ILE A 98 5.51 -1.72 6.77
CA ILE A 98 5.68 -0.28 6.97
C ILE A 98 5.34 0.09 8.40
N SER A 99 6.11 1.02 8.95
CA SER A 99 5.84 1.66 10.23
C SER A 99 5.82 3.17 10.05
N ALA A 100 4.70 3.78 10.45
CA ALA A 100 4.54 5.22 10.38
C ALA A 100 5.35 5.92 11.49
N GLY A 101 5.77 7.15 11.20
CA GLY A 101 6.35 8.06 12.19
C GLY A 101 5.32 8.52 13.23
N ASN A 102 5.74 9.37 14.16
CA ASN A 102 4.86 9.89 15.23
C ASN A 102 3.94 11.02 14.76
N THR A 103 4.31 11.69 13.66
CA THR A 103 3.55 12.80 13.06
C THR A 103 3.38 12.58 11.57
N PRO A 104 2.32 13.12 10.94
CA PRO A 104 2.19 13.14 9.49
C PRO A 104 3.40 13.78 8.83
N TYR A 105 3.79 13.29 7.67
CA TYR A 105 4.84 13.87 6.86
C TYR A 105 4.19 14.68 5.73
N GLU A 106 4.27 16.01 5.82
CA GLU A 106 3.50 16.95 5.00
C GLU A 106 4.36 17.75 4.01
N ASN A 107 5.70 17.63 4.06
CA ASN A 107 6.57 18.24 3.06
C ASN A 107 6.67 17.32 1.84
N LEU A 108 5.83 17.58 0.83
CA LEU A 108 5.62 16.67 -0.29
C LEU A 108 6.30 17.07 -1.59
N ASP A 109 6.83 18.30 -1.69
CA ASP A 109 7.36 18.83 -2.95
C ASP A 109 8.70 18.19 -3.34
N ALA A 110 9.60 17.99 -2.38
CA ALA A 110 10.87 17.35 -2.59
C ALA A 110 11.41 16.81 -1.27
N PHE A 111 11.34 15.49 -1.07
CA PHE A 111 11.82 14.86 0.14
C PHE A 111 12.79 13.72 -0.15
N GLU A 112 13.76 13.55 0.75
CA GLU A 112 14.77 12.51 0.61
C GLU A 112 14.16 11.13 0.84
N ILE A 113 14.46 10.22 -0.07
CA ILE A 113 14.10 8.81 -0.01
C ILE A 113 15.30 7.96 -0.36
N TYR A 114 15.42 6.81 0.27
CA TYR A 114 16.46 5.86 -0.08
C TYR A 114 16.06 4.42 0.22
N THR A 115 16.74 3.50 -0.43
CA THR A 115 16.67 2.06 -0.16
C THR A 115 18.06 1.46 -0.05
N ILE A 116 18.19 0.44 0.80
CA ILE A 116 19.39 -0.37 0.97
C ILE A 116 18.99 -1.82 0.77
N CYS A 117 19.67 -2.51 -0.14
CA CYS A 117 19.60 -3.97 -0.24
C CYS A 117 20.45 -4.57 0.88
N LYS A 118 19.83 -5.24 1.82
CA LYS A 118 20.50 -5.86 2.99
C LYS A 118 21.16 -7.17 2.62
N GLU A 119 20.45 -7.97 1.86
CA GLU A 119 20.91 -9.29 1.43
C GLU A 119 20.13 -9.76 0.21
N THR A 120 20.68 -10.74 -0.50
CA THR A 120 19.99 -11.50 -1.53
C THR A 120 20.26 -12.98 -1.29
N VAL A 121 19.19 -13.75 -1.12
CA VAL A 121 19.23 -15.19 -0.88
C VAL A 121 18.80 -15.93 -2.14
N SER A 122 19.68 -16.76 -2.68
CA SER A 122 19.39 -17.57 -3.87
C SER A 122 18.57 -18.82 -3.51
N GLN A 123 17.53 -19.06 -4.28
CA GLN A 123 16.67 -20.24 -4.20
C GLN A 123 16.98 -21.17 -5.40
N VAL A 124 18.02 -21.95 -5.28
CA VAL A 124 18.59 -22.76 -6.38
C VAL A 124 17.55 -23.69 -7.00
N SER A 125 16.63 -24.25 -6.20
CA SER A 125 15.60 -25.20 -6.65
C SER A 125 14.63 -24.63 -7.68
N ILE A 126 14.39 -23.32 -7.66
CA ILE A 126 13.44 -22.64 -8.56
C ILE A 126 14.09 -21.57 -9.43
N ASN A 127 15.42 -21.50 -9.44
CA ASN A 127 16.21 -20.53 -10.21
C ASN A 127 15.74 -19.08 -9.98
N SER A 128 15.43 -18.76 -8.75
CA SER A 128 15.07 -17.41 -8.31
C SER A 128 15.90 -16.96 -7.13
N SER A 129 15.79 -15.70 -6.75
CA SER A 129 16.40 -15.12 -5.58
C SER A 129 15.45 -14.16 -4.91
N VAL A 130 15.60 -14.00 -3.62
CA VAL A 130 14.85 -13.03 -2.83
C VAL A 130 15.83 -11.98 -2.33
N SER A 131 15.62 -10.74 -2.74
CA SER A 131 16.34 -9.58 -2.21
C SER A 131 15.53 -8.88 -1.13
N VAL A 132 16.21 -8.57 -0.03
CA VAL A 132 15.65 -7.91 1.15
C VAL A 132 16.07 -6.45 1.15
N PHE A 133 15.09 -5.56 1.26
CA PHE A 133 15.30 -4.12 1.23
C PHE A 133 14.79 -3.44 2.50
N GLU A 134 15.57 -2.49 2.98
CA GLU A 134 15.14 -1.49 3.96
C GLU A 134 15.15 -0.11 3.30
N SER A 135 14.01 0.57 3.31
CA SER A 135 13.86 1.88 2.72
C SER A 135 13.38 2.91 3.74
N LYS A 136 13.78 4.16 3.54
CA LYS A 136 13.22 5.30 4.25
C LYS A 136 12.56 6.22 3.22
N ILE A 137 11.25 6.42 3.38
CA ILE A 137 10.43 7.23 2.51
C ILE A 137 9.88 8.38 3.35
N GLY A 138 10.52 9.54 3.30
CA GLY A 138 10.26 10.62 4.24
C GLY A 138 10.45 10.16 5.70
N ALA A 139 9.39 10.19 6.50
CA ALA A 139 9.39 9.70 7.89
C ALA A 139 9.05 8.20 8.04
N LEU A 140 8.66 7.53 6.96
CA LEU A 140 8.20 6.15 7.01
C LEU A 140 9.38 5.18 6.82
N LYS A 141 9.38 4.10 7.60
CA LYS A 141 10.32 2.99 7.46
C LYS A 141 9.63 1.84 6.76
N VAL A 142 10.23 1.35 5.69
CA VAL A 142 9.69 0.31 4.82
C VAL A 142 10.67 -0.85 4.75
N TYR A 143 10.14 -2.06 4.84
CA TYR A 143 10.83 -3.32 4.61
C TYR A 143 10.14 -4.06 3.47
N CYS A 144 10.91 -4.59 2.52
CA CYS A 144 10.40 -5.37 1.39
C CYS A 144 11.25 -6.61 1.15
N GLU A 145 10.58 -7.71 0.77
CA GLU A 145 11.21 -8.89 0.17
C GLU A 145 10.68 -9.05 -1.26
N ILE A 146 11.58 -9.02 -2.24
CA ILE A 146 11.21 -9.12 -3.67
C ILE A 146 11.86 -10.36 -4.25
N GLU A 147 11.04 -11.25 -4.83
CA GLU A 147 11.53 -12.38 -5.60
C GLU A 147 11.82 -11.95 -7.04
N HIS A 148 12.96 -12.37 -7.56
CA HIS A 148 13.42 -12.04 -8.91
C HIS A 148 14.38 -13.11 -9.44
N LYS A 149 14.62 -13.10 -10.75
CA LYS A 149 15.69 -13.90 -11.34
C LYS A 149 17.05 -13.23 -11.14
N ILE A 150 18.11 -14.03 -11.10
CA ILE A 150 19.48 -13.54 -11.24
C ILE A 150 19.96 -13.95 -12.63
N LYS A 151 20.16 -12.96 -13.49
CA LYS A 151 21.09 -13.08 -14.63
C LYS A 151 22.51 -12.85 -14.11
N GLN A 152 23.51 -12.81 -14.93
CA GLN A 152 24.87 -12.52 -14.48
C GLN A 152 24.88 -11.26 -13.61
N ALA A 153 25.52 -11.34 -12.44
CA ALA A 153 25.74 -10.16 -11.63
C ALA A 153 26.35 -9.07 -12.50
N ALA A 154 25.74 -7.90 -12.49
CA ALA A 154 26.33 -6.76 -13.18
C ALA A 154 27.73 -6.55 -12.62
N LYS A 155 28.64 -6.07 -13.49
CA LYS A 155 30.02 -5.76 -13.10
C LYS A 155 30.00 -4.94 -11.80
N THR A 156 30.83 -5.35 -10.87
CA THR A 156 31.02 -4.69 -9.59
C THR A 156 31.32 -3.20 -9.76
N ASP A 157 30.70 -2.37 -8.94
CA ASP A 157 31.06 -1.00 -8.60
C ASP A 157 30.91 0.03 -9.73
N TYR A 158 29.71 0.29 -10.20
CA TYR A 158 29.43 1.49 -10.94
C TYR A 158 28.37 2.34 -10.27
N GLU A 159 28.53 3.65 -10.37
CA GLU A 159 27.54 4.65 -9.98
C GLU A 159 26.60 4.91 -11.14
N PHE A 160 25.33 5.18 -10.83
CA PHE A 160 24.35 5.61 -11.82
C PHE A 160 23.61 6.86 -11.33
N PHE A 161 23.17 7.65 -12.28
CA PHE A 161 22.39 8.85 -12.02
C PHE A 161 21.32 9.02 -13.08
N TYR A 162 20.09 9.31 -12.64
CA TYR A 162 18.96 9.66 -13.49
C TYR A 162 18.31 10.94 -12.99
N VAL A 163 18.01 11.87 -13.90
CA VAL A 163 17.28 13.09 -13.59
C VAL A 163 15.82 12.76 -13.28
N ASP A 164 15.23 11.88 -14.08
CA ASP A 164 13.88 11.35 -13.91
C ASP A 164 13.92 9.82 -13.77
N GLY A 165 13.16 9.28 -12.85
CA GLY A 165 13.05 7.83 -12.64
C GLY A 165 12.45 7.10 -13.85
N GLU A 166 11.70 7.78 -14.68
CA GLU A 166 11.11 7.20 -15.89
C GLU A 166 12.15 6.84 -16.97
N ASP A 167 13.34 7.47 -16.95
CA ASP A 167 14.42 7.16 -17.89
C ASP A 167 14.85 5.70 -17.85
N ILE A 168 14.77 5.08 -16.66
CA ILE A 168 15.14 3.67 -16.47
C ILE A 168 13.93 2.75 -16.26
N LEU A 169 12.93 3.23 -15.55
CA LEU A 169 11.77 2.41 -15.22
C LEU A 169 10.74 2.33 -16.35
N GLY A 170 10.75 3.30 -17.27
CA GLY A 170 9.70 3.52 -18.25
C GLY A 170 8.56 4.36 -17.71
N LYS A 171 7.61 4.71 -18.57
CA LYS A 171 6.49 5.62 -18.24
C LYS A 171 5.66 5.13 -17.06
N SER A 172 5.37 6.03 -16.15
CA SER A 172 4.63 5.76 -14.92
C SER A 172 3.25 5.15 -15.17
N GLU A 173 2.56 5.57 -16.24
CA GLU A 173 1.24 5.06 -16.62
C GLU A 173 1.25 3.60 -17.11
N SER A 174 2.40 3.09 -17.53
CA SER A 174 2.57 1.72 -18.02
C SER A 174 3.04 0.75 -16.95
N ARG A 175 3.31 1.24 -15.76
CA ARG A 175 3.79 0.44 -14.62
C ARG A 175 2.74 0.40 -13.51
N TYR A 176 2.54 -0.78 -12.94
CA TYR A 176 1.63 -0.89 -11.80
C TYR A 176 2.14 -0.07 -10.60
N TYR A 177 3.40 -0.29 -10.18
CA TYR A 177 4.10 0.55 -9.20
C TYR A 177 4.64 1.84 -9.86
N GLY A 178 3.72 2.64 -10.31
CA GLY A 178 3.82 3.95 -10.90
C GLY A 178 2.46 4.62 -10.72
N MET A 179 1.74 4.82 -11.81
CA MET A 179 0.34 5.27 -11.80
C MET A 179 -0.66 4.12 -12.04
N GLY A 180 -0.19 2.94 -12.42
CA GLY A 180 -1.04 1.84 -12.89
C GLY A 180 -2.04 1.32 -11.85
N TYR A 181 -1.70 1.31 -10.56
CA TYR A 181 -2.63 0.92 -9.50
C TYR A 181 -3.91 1.76 -9.46
N LYS A 182 -3.86 3.01 -9.95
CA LYS A 182 -5.00 3.92 -10.04
C LYS A 182 -6.03 3.51 -11.10
N TYR A 183 -5.64 2.62 -12.02
CA TYR A 183 -6.52 2.12 -13.08
C TYR A 183 -7.28 0.85 -12.65
N SER A 184 -7.44 0.67 -11.35
CA SER A 184 -8.18 -0.43 -10.76
C SER A 184 -9.48 0.06 -10.13
N ASP A 185 -10.59 -0.61 -10.44
CA ASP A 185 -11.85 -0.43 -9.78
C ASP A 185 -12.16 -1.68 -8.97
N TYR A 186 -12.84 -1.52 -7.86
CA TYR A 186 -13.16 -2.61 -6.94
C TYR A 186 -14.67 -2.66 -6.69
N ASP A 187 -15.28 -3.80 -7.01
CA ASP A 187 -16.63 -4.10 -6.59
C ASP A 187 -16.57 -4.97 -5.34
N VAL A 188 -17.13 -4.49 -4.25
CA VAL A 188 -17.30 -5.26 -3.01
C VAL A 188 -18.79 -5.66 -2.93
N PHE A 189 -19.06 -6.95 -2.85
CA PHE A 189 -20.41 -7.49 -2.89
C PHE A 189 -20.61 -8.62 -1.86
N ASN A 190 -21.85 -8.99 -1.60
CA ASN A 190 -22.22 -10.03 -0.62
C ASN A 190 -21.58 -9.81 0.77
N LEU A 191 -21.59 -8.56 1.23
CA LEU A 191 -21.00 -8.18 2.51
C LEU A 191 -21.79 -8.83 3.66
N LYS A 192 -21.11 -9.64 4.45
CA LYS A 192 -21.64 -10.25 5.67
C LYS A 192 -20.85 -9.74 6.87
N ILE A 193 -21.52 -9.11 7.82
CA ILE A 193 -20.91 -8.62 9.06
C ILE A 193 -21.35 -9.52 10.20
N ASP A 194 -20.39 -10.13 10.87
CA ASP A 194 -20.58 -10.85 12.12
C ASP A 194 -20.12 -9.97 13.29
N TYR A 195 -21.07 -9.30 13.91
CA TYR A 195 -20.80 -8.38 15.03
C TYR A 195 -20.26 -9.10 16.27
N LYS A 196 -20.63 -10.36 16.47
CA LYS A 196 -20.20 -11.13 17.64
C LYS A 196 -18.72 -11.48 17.55
N ASN A 197 -18.26 -11.79 16.36
CA ASN A 197 -16.87 -12.17 16.09
C ASN A 197 -16.07 -11.02 15.47
N GLU A 198 -16.65 -9.81 15.37
CA GLU A 198 -16.00 -8.61 14.83
C GLU A 198 -15.35 -8.86 13.46
N LYS A 199 -16.11 -9.53 12.58
CA LYS A 199 -15.63 -10.04 11.29
C LYS A 199 -16.51 -9.56 10.13
N ILE A 200 -15.84 -9.27 8.98
CA ILE A 200 -16.47 -9.08 7.68
C ILE A 200 -16.02 -10.20 6.74
N GLU A 201 -16.94 -10.78 6.00
CA GLU A 201 -16.71 -11.63 4.85
C GLU A 201 -17.42 -11.04 3.64
N ASN A 202 -16.76 -10.96 2.50
CA ASN A 202 -17.32 -10.33 1.30
C ASN A 202 -16.69 -10.89 0.04
N GLY A 203 -17.41 -10.78 -1.08
CA GLY A 203 -16.85 -10.95 -2.41
C GLY A 203 -16.14 -9.68 -2.84
N VAL A 204 -15.05 -9.84 -3.59
CA VAL A 204 -14.30 -8.74 -4.23
C VAL A 204 -14.11 -9.09 -5.69
N ARG A 205 -14.40 -8.12 -6.57
CA ARG A 205 -14.03 -8.17 -7.99
C ARG A 205 -13.13 -6.99 -8.30
N ILE A 206 -12.00 -7.27 -8.97
CA ILE A 206 -11.05 -6.25 -9.40
C ILE A 206 -11.18 -6.06 -10.92
N ASN A 207 -11.52 -4.85 -11.33
CA ASN A 207 -11.59 -4.44 -12.72
C ASN A 207 -10.38 -3.57 -13.05
N ARG A 208 -9.54 -4.02 -14.00
CA ARG A 208 -8.40 -3.25 -14.50
C ARG A 208 -8.83 -2.50 -15.76
N VAL A 209 -8.91 -1.19 -15.66
CA VAL A 209 -9.35 -0.32 -16.77
C VAL A 209 -8.25 -0.16 -17.83
N LYS A 210 -6.99 -0.30 -17.40
CA LYS A 210 -5.82 -0.19 -18.29
C LYS A 210 -4.81 -1.27 -17.92
N GLU A 211 -4.18 -1.86 -18.92
CA GLU A 211 -3.08 -2.80 -18.72
C GLU A 211 -1.80 -2.05 -18.33
N THR A 212 -1.06 -2.63 -17.40
CA THR A 212 0.23 -2.13 -16.91
C THR A 212 1.25 -3.25 -16.89
N PRO A 213 1.71 -3.70 -18.06
CA PRO A 213 2.55 -4.89 -18.18
C PRO A 213 3.99 -4.67 -17.73
N ILE A 214 4.46 -3.42 -17.66
CA ILE A 214 5.86 -3.12 -17.38
C ILE A 214 6.15 -3.11 -15.88
N GLY A 215 7.34 -3.63 -15.51
CA GLY A 215 7.87 -3.58 -14.14
C GLY A 215 7.32 -4.66 -13.23
N ILE A 216 7.60 -4.52 -11.96
CA ILE A 216 7.29 -5.53 -10.94
C ILE A 216 5.81 -5.94 -11.00
N GLU A 217 5.58 -7.27 -11.02
CA GLU A 217 4.27 -7.92 -11.09
C GLU A 217 3.50 -7.72 -12.41
N GLY A 218 4.10 -7.13 -13.44
CA GLY A 218 3.41 -6.90 -14.73
C GLY A 218 2.85 -8.18 -15.34
N PHE A 219 3.61 -9.28 -15.28
CA PHE A 219 3.21 -10.59 -15.80
C PHE A 219 2.00 -11.20 -15.08
N TYR A 220 1.81 -10.88 -13.78
CA TYR A 220 0.77 -11.49 -12.95
C TYR A 220 -0.57 -10.74 -13.02
N ARG A 221 -0.64 -9.63 -13.74
CA ARG A 221 -1.90 -8.88 -13.90
C ARG A 221 -2.94 -9.71 -14.67
N PRO A 222 -4.21 -9.65 -14.29
CA PRO A 222 -4.90 -8.69 -13.39
C PRO A 222 -5.00 -9.12 -11.92
N SER A 223 -4.16 -10.02 -11.41
CA SER A 223 -4.23 -10.47 -10.02
C SER A 223 -4.21 -9.31 -9.01
N ILE A 224 -4.69 -9.60 -7.81
CA ILE A 224 -4.59 -8.67 -6.68
C ILE A 224 -3.12 -8.43 -6.30
N SER A 225 -2.82 -7.24 -5.81
CA SER A 225 -1.51 -6.84 -5.29
C SER A 225 -1.59 -6.34 -3.85
N MET A 226 -0.42 -6.06 -3.27
CA MET A 226 -0.37 -5.48 -1.93
C MET A 226 -0.93 -4.05 -1.86
N ILE A 227 -0.85 -3.23 -2.94
CA ILE A 227 -1.52 -1.92 -2.98
C ILE A 227 -3.05 -2.11 -2.94
N ASP A 228 -3.58 -3.00 -3.77
CA ASP A 228 -5.02 -3.30 -3.77
C ASP A 228 -5.48 -3.75 -2.38
N SER A 229 -4.67 -4.58 -1.71
CA SER A 229 -4.95 -5.09 -0.36
C SER A 229 -4.94 -3.98 0.70
N ILE A 230 -4.05 -2.98 0.59
CA ILE A 230 -4.07 -1.80 1.48
C ILE A 230 -5.34 -0.99 1.26
N ILE A 231 -5.74 -0.76 0.00
CA ILE A 231 -6.94 0.01 -0.35
C ILE A 231 -8.20 -0.68 0.20
N LEU A 232 -8.38 -1.94 -0.13
CA LEU A 232 -9.53 -2.74 0.31
C LEU A 232 -9.54 -2.91 1.83
N GLY A 233 -8.40 -3.28 2.41
CA GLY A 233 -8.25 -3.49 3.85
C GLY A 233 -8.51 -2.22 4.66
N GLY A 234 -8.06 -1.07 4.18
CA GLY A 234 -8.35 0.22 4.79
C GLY A 234 -9.86 0.52 4.82
N GLN A 235 -10.57 0.30 3.71
CA GLN A 235 -12.01 0.54 3.59
C GLN A 235 -12.83 -0.44 4.45
N LEU A 236 -12.53 -1.74 4.39
CA LEU A 236 -13.23 -2.76 5.17
C LEU A 236 -12.98 -2.59 6.67
N SER A 237 -11.74 -2.26 7.07
CA SER A 237 -11.38 -1.96 8.45
C SER A 237 -12.14 -0.74 8.97
N GLN A 238 -12.25 0.32 8.17
CA GLN A 238 -13.00 1.51 8.50
C GLN A 238 -14.48 1.18 8.70
N ALA A 239 -15.09 0.44 7.78
CA ALA A 239 -16.47 0.03 7.87
C ALA A 239 -16.74 -0.80 9.14
N LEU A 240 -15.85 -1.73 9.49
CA LEU A 240 -15.97 -2.58 10.68
C LEU A 240 -15.84 -1.77 11.96
N LEU A 241 -14.81 -0.94 12.08
CA LEU A 241 -14.53 -0.15 13.28
C LEU A 241 -15.61 0.90 13.56
N TYR A 242 -16.03 1.63 12.51
CA TYR A 242 -17.05 2.67 12.67
C TYR A 242 -18.41 2.08 13.03
N ASN A 243 -18.71 0.88 12.53
CA ASN A 243 -19.92 0.18 12.88
C ASN A 243 -19.93 -0.28 14.34
N ILE A 244 -18.81 -0.81 14.84
CA ILE A 244 -18.66 -1.23 16.25
C ILE A 244 -18.77 -0.03 17.19
N ASP A 245 -18.12 1.07 16.88
CA ASP A 245 -18.16 2.30 17.69
C ASP A 245 -19.44 3.11 17.44
N GLN A 246 -20.30 2.70 16.48
CA GLN A 246 -21.51 3.41 16.08
C GLN A 246 -21.25 4.88 15.76
N VAL A 247 -20.18 5.15 14.99
CA VAL A 247 -19.77 6.48 14.54
C VAL A 247 -19.90 6.58 13.03
N GLU A 248 -20.22 7.78 12.56
CA GLU A 248 -20.24 8.06 11.14
C GLU A 248 -18.85 8.56 10.69
N ARG A 249 -18.56 8.41 9.41
CA ARG A 249 -17.27 8.84 8.85
C ARG A 249 -17.05 10.35 9.02
N GLU A 250 -18.11 11.12 8.93
CA GLU A 250 -18.10 12.59 9.01
C GLU A 250 -17.74 13.08 10.42
N ASP A 251 -18.13 12.33 11.46
CA ASP A 251 -17.89 12.65 12.86
C ASP A 251 -16.48 12.29 13.35
N THR A 252 -15.73 11.51 12.57
CA THR A 252 -14.42 11.00 12.98
C THR A 252 -13.27 11.78 12.34
N GLY A 253 -12.14 11.85 13.02
CA GLY A 253 -10.88 12.31 12.45
C GLY A 253 -10.30 11.35 11.39
N THR A 254 -9.04 11.51 11.03
CA THR A 254 -8.34 10.60 10.13
C THR A 254 -8.16 9.23 10.77
N LEU A 255 -8.47 8.18 10.01
CA LEU A 255 -8.08 6.82 10.38
C LEU A 255 -6.60 6.61 10.04
N TRP A 256 -5.76 6.58 11.05
CA TRP A 256 -4.31 6.45 10.91
C TRP A 256 -3.89 4.99 10.81
N MET A 257 -3.23 4.65 9.72
CA MET A 257 -2.57 3.36 9.53
C MET A 257 -1.15 3.45 10.10
N ARG A 258 -0.95 2.91 11.31
CA ARG A 258 0.30 3.05 12.08
C ARG A 258 1.34 2.00 11.70
N LYS A 259 0.89 0.81 11.36
CA LYS A 259 1.72 -0.30 10.91
C LYS A 259 0.94 -1.16 9.95
N VAL A 260 1.60 -1.63 8.92
CA VAL A 260 1.10 -2.68 8.03
C VAL A 260 2.17 -3.73 7.87
N THR A 261 1.79 -4.99 7.88
CA THR A 261 2.62 -6.10 7.45
C THR A 261 1.81 -6.96 6.51
N MET A 262 2.36 -7.26 5.34
CA MET A 262 1.71 -8.08 4.32
C MET A 262 2.67 -9.15 3.84
N GLU A 263 2.12 -10.33 3.58
CA GLU A 263 2.83 -11.48 3.05
C GLU A 263 2.02 -12.10 1.93
N ASN A 264 2.71 -12.48 0.85
CA ASN A 264 2.16 -13.19 -0.29
C ASN A 264 3.11 -14.34 -0.62
N GLU A 265 2.66 -15.57 -0.50
CA GLU A 265 3.53 -16.72 -0.75
C GLU A 265 3.66 -17.05 -2.22
N ASN A 266 2.65 -16.72 -3.00
CA ASN A 266 2.60 -17.08 -4.42
C ASN A 266 1.78 -16.07 -5.23
N PRO A 267 2.36 -15.40 -6.24
CA PRO A 267 1.61 -14.53 -7.11
C PRO A 267 0.68 -15.34 -7.99
N SER A 268 -0.61 -15.11 -7.87
CA SER A 268 -1.63 -15.80 -8.64
C SER A 268 -2.04 -14.98 -9.86
N LYS A 269 -1.95 -15.54 -11.07
CA LYS A 269 -2.52 -14.94 -12.30
C LYS A 269 -4.05 -14.95 -12.31
N GLN A 270 -4.66 -15.67 -11.38
CA GLN A 270 -6.05 -16.04 -11.46
C GLN A 270 -6.87 -15.29 -10.41
N ASN A 271 -8.13 -15.11 -10.73
CA ASN A 271 -9.19 -14.58 -9.91
C ASN A 271 -9.25 -13.05 -9.85
N LYS A 272 -9.91 -12.51 -10.87
CA LYS A 272 -10.49 -11.17 -10.81
C LYS A 272 -11.56 -11.07 -9.70
N GLU A 273 -12.06 -12.21 -9.23
CA GLU A 273 -13.12 -12.32 -8.23
C GLU A 273 -12.75 -13.37 -7.17
N PHE A 274 -12.85 -13.00 -5.90
CA PHE A 274 -12.50 -13.87 -4.76
C PHE A 274 -13.30 -13.47 -3.52
N VAL A 275 -13.27 -14.34 -2.50
CA VAL A 275 -13.79 -14.03 -1.17
C VAL A 275 -12.68 -13.44 -0.32
N ALA A 276 -12.98 -12.32 0.33
CA ALA A 276 -12.11 -11.66 1.29
C ALA A 276 -12.65 -11.81 2.71
N GLU A 277 -11.74 -11.84 3.66
CA GLU A 277 -12.03 -11.85 5.08
C GLU A 277 -11.27 -10.74 5.78
N THR A 278 -11.95 -10.02 6.68
CA THR A 278 -11.35 -9.00 7.54
C THR A 278 -11.94 -9.12 8.94
N HIS A 279 -11.10 -9.17 9.97
CA HIS A 279 -11.56 -9.21 11.36
C HIS A 279 -10.64 -8.47 12.31
N ILE A 280 -11.19 -7.99 13.42
CA ILE A 280 -10.43 -7.36 14.49
C ILE A 280 -9.79 -8.45 15.34
N THR A 281 -8.48 -8.38 15.51
CA THR A 281 -7.72 -9.29 16.38
C THR A 281 -7.52 -8.73 17.77
N ASN A 282 -7.51 -7.39 17.89
CA ASN A 282 -7.38 -6.69 19.16
C ASN A 282 -7.95 -5.27 19.02
N ALA A 283 -8.74 -4.81 19.98
CA ALA A 283 -9.24 -3.44 20.00
C ALA A 283 -9.26 -2.89 21.41
N LYS A 284 -8.89 -1.62 21.56
CA LYS A 284 -8.92 -0.93 22.85
C LYS A 284 -9.12 0.58 22.69
N ILE A 285 -9.65 1.20 23.71
CA ILE A 285 -9.71 2.64 23.83
C ILE A 285 -8.55 3.09 24.72
N ILE A 286 -7.85 4.13 24.31
CA ILE A 286 -6.76 4.74 25.07
C ILE A 286 -6.99 6.23 25.19
N ASN A 287 -6.60 6.83 26.33
CA ASN A 287 -6.55 8.27 26.47
C ASN A 287 -5.19 8.77 25.97
N MET A 288 -5.20 9.69 25.03
CA MET A 288 -4.01 10.29 24.48
C MET A 288 -4.20 11.81 24.36
N ARG A 289 -3.42 12.57 25.12
CA ARG A 289 -3.47 14.05 25.14
C ARG A 289 -4.87 14.63 25.44
N GLY A 290 -5.64 13.97 26.30
CA GLY A 290 -6.97 14.42 26.69
C GLY A 290 -8.11 14.01 25.77
N SER A 291 -7.82 13.28 24.69
CA SER A 291 -8.82 12.71 23.79
C SER A 291 -8.83 11.19 23.88
N LEU A 292 -9.98 10.58 23.66
CA LEU A 292 -10.11 9.12 23.55
C LEU A 292 -9.84 8.66 22.12
N TRP A 293 -9.03 7.63 22.01
CA TRP A 293 -8.63 7.04 20.75
C TRP A 293 -8.99 5.56 20.69
N ARG A 294 -9.63 5.15 19.62
CA ARG A 294 -9.73 3.74 19.26
C ARG A 294 -8.40 3.30 18.64
N LYS A 295 -7.77 2.29 19.22
CA LYS A 295 -6.67 1.54 18.61
C LYS A 295 -7.16 0.14 18.31
N ALA A 296 -6.88 -0.37 17.10
CA ALA A 296 -7.24 -1.72 16.68
C ALA A 296 -6.14 -2.36 15.87
N ASP A 297 -5.97 -3.67 16.07
CA ASP A 297 -5.18 -4.54 15.22
C ASP A 297 -6.14 -5.41 14.42
N ILE A 298 -5.94 -5.47 13.10
CA ILE A 298 -6.87 -6.09 12.14
C ILE A 298 -6.10 -7.04 11.26
N TYR A 299 -6.66 -8.21 11.06
CA TYR A 299 -6.23 -9.19 10.09
C TYR A 299 -7.13 -9.16 8.87
N SER A 300 -6.55 -9.31 7.68
CA SER A 300 -7.32 -9.55 6.44
C SER A 300 -6.61 -10.57 5.56
N ASN A 301 -7.41 -11.30 4.80
CA ASN A 301 -6.95 -12.21 3.75
C ASN A 301 -7.63 -11.83 2.43
N PHE A 302 -6.84 -11.45 1.45
CA PHE A 302 -7.26 -11.11 0.10
C PHE A 302 -6.64 -12.09 -0.89
N ASN A 303 -7.32 -13.21 -1.15
CA ASN A 303 -6.87 -14.21 -2.12
C ASN A 303 -5.42 -14.69 -1.89
N GLY A 304 -5.05 -14.96 -0.64
CA GLY A 304 -3.72 -15.41 -0.24
C GLY A 304 -2.74 -14.30 0.16
N ILE A 305 -3.07 -13.04 -0.06
CA ILE A 305 -2.32 -11.92 0.54
C ILE A 305 -2.82 -11.75 1.97
N ILE A 306 -1.97 -12.09 2.92
CA ILE A 306 -2.23 -11.95 4.35
C ILE A 306 -1.79 -10.56 4.80
N CYS A 307 -2.68 -9.83 5.44
CA CYS A 307 -2.47 -8.47 5.88
C CYS A 307 -2.74 -8.32 7.38
N ASN A 308 -1.84 -7.65 8.09
CA ASN A 308 -2.03 -7.23 9.46
C ASN A 308 -1.86 -5.71 9.55
N TYR A 309 -2.89 -5.03 10.03
CA TYR A 309 -2.93 -3.57 10.16
C TYR A 309 -3.01 -3.17 11.63
N SER A 310 -2.25 -2.16 12.04
CA SER A 310 -2.50 -1.45 13.30
C SER A 310 -3.04 -0.07 12.97
N LEU A 311 -4.29 0.17 13.35
CA LEU A 311 -5.05 1.37 13.05
C LEU A 311 -5.35 2.17 14.31
N ALA A 312 -5.52 3.48 14.17
CA ALA A 312 -5.96 4.33 15.26
C ALA A 312 -6.76 5.53 14.73
N TYR A 313 -7.81 5.94 15.44
CA TYR A 313 -8.54 7.19 15.18
C TYR A 313 -9.11 7.79 16.49
N GLU A 314 -9.30 9.09 16.48
CA GLU A 314 -9.88 9.82 17.60
C GLU A 314 -11.40 9.63 17.62
N LEU A 315 -11.93 9.27 18.78
CA LEU A 315 -13.37 9.11 18.98
C LEU A 315 -14.06 10.47 19.15
N PRO A 316 -15.27 10.65 18.59
CA PRO A 316 -16.04 11.89 18.75
C PRO A 316 -16.34 12.20 20.22
N LYS A 317 -16.19 13.47 20.62
CA LYS A 317 -16.38 13.92 22.01
C LYS A 317 -17.77 13.62 22.58
N GLU A 318 -18.78 13.66 21.75
CA GLU A 318 -20.18 13.41 22.13
C GLU A 318 -20.42 11.96 22.57
N LYS A 319 -19.74 11.00 21.97
CA LYS A 319 -19.81 9.57 22.35
C LYS A 319 -19.17 9.30 23.71
N VAL A 320 -18.15 10.09 24.06
CA VAL A 320 -17.42 9.98 25.33
C VAL A 320 -18.27 10.43 26.49
N GLN A 321 -19.11 11.46 26.33
CA GLN A 321 -19.98 12.01 27.41
C GLN A 321 -21.24 11.17 27.65
N GLY A 322 -21.66 10.36 26.65
CA GLY A 322 -22.88 9.55 26.76
C GLY A 322 -22.73 8.20 27.45
N GLY A 323 -21.56 7.82 27.94
CA GLY A 323 -21.32 6.57 28.69
C GLY A 323 -21.66 5.27 27.96
N LYS A 324 -21.69 5.29 26.62
CA LYS A 324 -22.08 4.14 25.76
C LYS A 324 -20.88 3.42 25.09
N ILE A 325 -19.65 3.66 25.59
CA ILE A 325 -18.47 2.98 25.12
C ILE A 325 -17.80 2.22 26.27
#